data_fdb6370a1192f1bd9c8e30521b112421
#
_entry.id   fdb6370a1192f1bd9c8e30521b112421
#
_cell.length_a   1.000
_cell.length_b   1.000
_cell.length_c   1.000
_cell.angle_alpha   90.00
_cell.angle_beta   90.00
_cell.angle_gamma   90.00
#
_symmetry.space_group_name_H-M   'P 1'
#
loop_
_entity.id
_entity.type
_entity.pdbx_description
1 polymer ?
#
loop_
_entity_poly.entity_id
_entity_poly.type
_entity_poly.pdbx_seq_one_letter_code
_entity_poly.pdbx_strand_id
1 'polypeptide(L)'
;MHAKGARIDELPSLWDGFARLVRPGLGLSAFGANVMNLPPDYATKSHDESASGQEELYVRLSGTGAVVLDDDGTELPLDADQLVAIGPSVSRTLKSGPEGRRVLIIGGVPGEAYQPPDWSSGGE
;
A
#
# COMPACT_ATOMS: atom_id res chain seq x y z
N MET A 1 8.82 3.03 21.40
CA MET A 1 7.43 2.59 21.16
C MET A 1 7.05 1.51 22.15
N HIS A 2 5.86 1.57 22.68
CA HIS A 2 5.20 0.49 23.42
C HIS A 2 4.08 -0.06 22.53
N ALA A 3 3.17 -0.78 23.07
CA ALA A 3 2.11 -1.39 22.25
C ALA A 3 0.99 -0.38 21.94
N LYS A 4 0.52 -0.41 20.72
CA LYS A 4 -0.63 0.41 20.30
C LYS A 4 -1.44 -0.33 19.25
N GLY A 5 -2.76 -0.37 19.44
CA GLY A 5 -3.71 -0.87 18.46
C GLY A 5 -4.64 0.25 18.02
N ALA A 6 -5.19 0.13 16.83
CA ALA A 6 -6.16 1.08 16.31
C ALA A 6 -7.07 0.39 15.29
N ARG A 7 -8.29 0.88 15.17
CA ARG A 7 -9.16 0.49 14.06
C ARG A 7 -8.68 1.20 12.80
N ILE A 8 -8.68 0.50 11.68
CA ILE A 8 -8.19 1.07 10.42
C ILE A 8 -8.93 2.36 10.07
N ASP A 9 -10.25 2.38 10.25
CA ASP A 9 -11.07 3.53 9.89
C ASP A 9 -10.87 4.74 10.82
N GLU A 10 -10.12 4.59 11.89
CA GLU A 10 -9.76 5.67 12.81
C GLU A 10 -8.34 6.19 12.59
N LEU A 11 -7.56 5.56 11.72
CA LEU A 11 -6.22 6.04 11.37
C LEU A 11 -6.29 7.34 10.57
N PRO A 12 -5.25 8.19 10.63
CA PRO A 12 -5.20 9.37 9.77
C PRO A 12 -5.42 8.99 8.32
N SER A 13 -6.17 9.81 7.58
CA SER A 13 -6.50 9.50 6.20
C SER A 13 -6.09 10.60 5.23
N LEU A 14 -5.89 10.19 3.97
CA LEU A 14 -5.73 11.08 2.84
C LEU A 14 -6.81 10.74 1.80
N TRP A 15 -7.15 11.73 0.97
CA TRP A 15 -8.11 11.56 -0.13
C TRP A 15 -9.42 10.94 0.34
N ASP A 16 -9.97 11.52 1.39
CA ASP A 16 -11.28 11.15 1.94
C ASP A 16 -11.39 9.65 2.29
N GLY A 17 -10.37 9.14 2.97
CA GLY A 17 -10.36 7.74 3.42
C GLY A 17 -9.84 6.74 2.39
N PHE A 18 -9.49 7.19 1.17
CA PHE A 18 -8.90 6.30 0.18
C PHE A 18 -7.60 5.67 0.69
N ALA A 19 -6.78 6.44 1.40
CA ALA A 19 -5.58 5.94 2.06
C ALA A 19 -5.68 6.19 3.55
N ARG A 20 -5.37 5.17 4.36
CA ARG A 20 -5.21 5.28 5.82
C ARG A 20 -3.73 5.12 6.16
N LEU A 21 -3.20 6.06 6.92
CA LEU A 21 -1.77 6.11 7.21
C LEU A 21 -1.47 5.31 8.48
N VAL A 22 -0.87 4.15 8.31
CA VAL A 22 -0.59 3.24 9.42
C VAL A 22 0.61 3.72 10.23
N ARG A 23 1.68 4.14 9.54
CA ARG A 23 2.92 4.55 10.20
C ARG A 23 2.70 5.67 11.23
N PRO A 24 2.16 6.84 10.84
CA PRO A 24 1.95 7.89 11.84
C PRO A 24 0.83 7.53 12.83
N GLY A 25 -0.19 6.82 12.39
CA GLY A 25 -1.32 6.45 13.25
C GLY A 25 -0.93 5.49 14.37
N LEU A 26 0.02 4.60 14.14
CA LEU A 26 0.50 3.64 15.14
C LEU A 26 1.86 4.02 15.72
N GLY A 27 2.49 5.07 15.24
CA GLY A 27 3.81 5.48 15.73
C GLY A 27 4.95 4.60 15.28
N LEU A 28 4.83 4.01 14.08
CA LEU A 28 5.89 3.22 13.47
C LEU A 28 6.93 4.12 12.82
N SER A 29 8.19 3.70 12.81
CA SER A 29 9.27 4.46 12.18
C SER A 29 10.16 3.61 11.27
N ALA A 30 10.11 2.28 11.39
CA ALA A 30 11.05 1.40 10.69
C ALA A 30 10.69 1.20 9.21
N PHE A 31 9.42 1.36 8.84
CA PHE A 31 8.95 1.15 7.46
C PHE A 31 7.67 1.95 7.21
N GLY A 32 7.34 2.14 5.94
CA GLY A 32 6.08 2.75 5.55
C GLY A 32 4.97 1.70 5.50
N ALA A 33 3.77 2.11 5.84
CA ALA A 33 2.61 1.24 5.74
C ALA A 33 1.35 2.08 5.57
N ASN A 34 0.53 1.71 4.59
CA ASN A 34 -0.73 2.36 4.31
C ASN A 34 -1.79 1.31 4.02
N VAL A 35 -3.02 1.59 4.40
CA VAL A 35 -4.17 0.79 3.97
C VAL A 35 -4.87 1.57 2.86
N MET A 36 -5.00 0.95 1.69
CA MET A 36 -5.69 1.53 0.54
C MET A 36 -7.08 0.93 0.44
N ASN A 37 -8.08 1.80 0.31
CA ASN A 37 -9.48 1.41 0.16
C ASN A 37 -9.89 1.69 -1.28
N LEU A 38 -9.90 0.66 -2.13
CA LEU A 38 -10.27 0.79 -3.53
C LEU A 38 -11.76 0.55 -3.70
N PRO A 39 -12.47 1.47 -4.38
CA PRO A 39 -13.87 1.23 -4.73
C PRO A 39 -14.01 0.07 -5.72
N PRO A 40 -15.25 -0.40 -5.99
CA PRO A 40 -15.47 -1.48 -6.95
C PRO A 40 -14.91 -1.17 -8.34
N ASP A 41 -14.32 -2.18 -8.97
CA ASP A 41 -13.83 -2.14 -10.37
C ASP A 41 -12.90 -0.96 -10.65
N TYR A 42 -12.01 -0.67 -9.72
CA TYR A 42 -11.10 0.46 -9.77
C TYR A 42 -9.70 -0.01 -10.16
N ALA A 43 -8.97 0.87 -10.85
CA ALA A 43 -7.55 0.66 -11.13
C ALA A 43 -6.80 1.94 -10.77
N THR A 44 -5.74 1.81 -9.99
CA THR A 44 -4.88 2.95 -9.66
C THR A 44 -4.08 3.38 -10.89
N LYS A 45 -3.50 4.57 -10.85
CA LYS A 45 -2.54 4.97 -11.88
C LYS A 45 -1.32 4.05 -11.80
N SER A 46 -0.74 3.76 -12.97
CA SER A 46 0.55 3.09 -13.04
C SER A 46 1.62 3.92 -12.35
N HIS A 47 2.45 3.27 -11.54
CA HIS A 47 3.58 3.94 -10.91
C HIS A 47 4.69 2.95 -10.62
N ASP A 48 5.90 3.47 -10.39
CA ASP A 48 7.01 2.73 -9.80
C ASP A 48 7.58 3.51 -8.62
N GLU A 49 8.55 2.92 -7.96
CA GLU A 49 9.22 3.53 -6.82
C GLU A 49 10.72 3.76 -7.09
N SER A 50 11.10 3.93 -8.35
CA SER A 50 12.49 4.15 -8.73
C SER A 50 13.11 5.36 -8.03
N ALA A 51 12.31 6.40 -7.81
CA ALA A 51 12.79 7.63 -7.18
C ALA A 51 13.21 7.41 -5.73
N SER A 52 12.51 6.55 -4.99
CA SER A 52 12.82 6.25 -3.58
C SER A 52 13.69 5.02 -3.40
N GLY A 53 13.67 4.09 -4.37
CA GLY A 53 14.30 2.79 -4.24
C GLY A 53 13.53 1.84 -3.32
N GLN A 54 12.28 2.14 -3.02
CA GLN A 54 11.46 1.39 -2.08
C GLN A 54 10.91 0.12 -2.71
N GLU A 55 11.09 -1.01 -2.04
CA GLU A 55 10.36 -2.23 -2.36
C GLU A 55 9.07 -2.27 -1.56
N GLU A 56 8.04 -2.93 -2.08
CA GLU A 56 6.73 -2.98 -1.44
C GLU A 56 6.20 -4.39 -1.33
N LEU A 57 5.49 -4.64 -0.22
CA LEU A 57 4.74 -5.87 0.02
C LEU A 57 3.25 -5.51 0.07
N TYR A 58 2.45 -6.23 -0.71
CA TYR A 58 1.01 -6.04 -0.79
C TYR A 58 0.31 -7.19 -0.07
N VAL A 59 -0.58 -6.86 0.86
CA VAL A 59 -1.31 -7.81 1.70
C VAL A 59 -2.80 -7.53 1.57
N ARG A 60 -3.56 -8.53 1.13
CA ARG A 60 -5.02 -8.41 1.07
C ARG A 60 -5.61 -8.35 2.47
N LEU A 61 -6.47 -7.39 2.72
CA LEU A 61 -7.30 -7.34 3.93
C LEU A 61 -8.74 -7.73 3.63
N SER A 62 -9.27 -7.33 2.49
CA SER A 62 -10.62 -7.72 2.04
C SER A 62 -10.75 -7.54 0.52
N GLY A 63 -11.80 -8.12 -0.05
CA GLY A 63 -12.09 -8.00 -1.48
C GLY A 63 -11.19 -8.85 -2.34
N THR A 64 -11.28 -8.65 -3.66
CA THR A 64 -10.49 -9.37 -4.65
C THR A 64 -9.87 -8.40 -5.65
N GLY A 65 -8.91 -8.88 -6.43
CA GLY A 65 -8.26 -8.11 -7.47
C GLY A 65 -6.83 -8.59 -7.69
N ALA A 66 -6.03 -7.74 -8.33
CA ALA A 66 -4.69 -8.12 -8.73
C ALA A 66 -3.73 -6.94 -8.67
N VAL A 67 -2.43 -7.25 -8.68
CA VAL A 67 -1.38 -6.30 -9.01
C VAL A 67 -0.98 -6.58 -10.46
N VAL A 68 -1.09 -5.59 -11.32
CA VAL A 68 -0.79 -5.73 -12.74
C VAL A 68 0.60 -5.16 -13.01
N LEU A 69 1.44 -5.97 -13.64
CA LEU A 69 2.76 -5.52 -14.10
C LEU A 69 2.56 -4.83 -15.45
N ASP A 70 2.81 -3.54 -15.51
CA ASP A 70 2.41 -2.71 -16.65
C ASP A 70 3.20 -2.99 -17.93
N ASP A 71 4.44 -3.50 -17.81
CA ASP A 71 5.29 -3.77 -18.98
C ASP A 71 4.69 -4.82 -19.92
N ASP A 72 4.10 -5.87 -19.36
CA ASP A 72 3.57 -6.98 -20.17
C ASP A 72 2.13 -7.34 -19.83
N GLY A 73 1.50 -6.63 -18.90
CA GLY A 73 0.13 -6.89 -18.51
C GLY A 73 -0.07 -8.11 -17.62
N THR A 74 1.01 -8.73 -17.13
CA THR A 74 0.90 -9.87 -16.22
C THR A 74 0.12 -9.47 -14.97
N GLU A 75 -0.88 -10.27 -14.61
CA GLU A 75 -1.66 -10.05 -13.41
C GLU A 75 -1.21 -11.02 -12.32
N LEU A 76 -0.79 -10.47 -11.19
CA LEU A 76 -0.47 -11.25 -10.00
C LEU A 76 -1.69 -11.19 -9.08
N PRO A 77 -2.39 -12.33 -8.86
CA PRO A 77 -3.57 -12.31 -8.00
C PRO A 77 -3.22 -11.89 -6.59
N LEU A 78 -4.08 -11.09 -5.99
CA LEU A 78 -3.94 -10.68 -4.60
C LEU A 78 -5.26 -10.96 -3.88
N ASP A 79 -5.59 -12.24 -3.83
CA ASP A 79 -6.78 -12.76 -3.17
C ASP A 79 -6.41 -13.33 -1.80
N ALA A 80 -7.31 -14.10 -1.19
CA ALA A 80 -7.05 -14.72 0.09
C ALA A 80 -5.80 -15.62 0.01
N ASP A 81 -4.98 -15.57 1.04
CA ASP A 81 -3.79 -16.42 1.19
C ASP A 81 -2.69 -16.17 0.15
N GLN A 82 -2.69 -14.98 -0.45
CA GLN A 82 -1.65 -14.58 -1.41
C GLN A 82 -0.97 -13.31 -0.96
N LEU A 83 0.33 -13.22 -1.22
CA LEU A 83 1.13 -12.03 -1.00
C LEU A 83 1.84 -11.67 -2.30
N VAL A 84 2.06 -10.39 -2.54
CA VAL A 84 2.78 -9.92 -3.72
C VAL A 84 3.86 -8.95 -3.27
N ALA A 85 5.09 -9.18 -3.73
CA ALA A 85 6.20 -8.26 -3.52
C ALA A 85 6.61 -7.64 -4.85
N ILE A 86 6.84 -6.33 -4.87
CA ILE A 86 7.19 -5.60 -6.09
C ILE A 86 8.45 -4.78 -5.81
N GLY A 87 9.44 -4.96 -6.68
CA GLY A 87 10.67 -4.16 -6.62
C GLY A 87 10.44 -2.73 -7.11
N PRO A 88 11.37 -1.81 -6.77
CA PRO A 88 11.16 -0.38 -7.00
C PRO A 88 11.08 0.02 -8.48
N SER A 89 11.74 -0.69 -9.38
CA SER A 89 11.78 -0.32 -10.80
C SER A 89 10.63 -0.91 -11.62
N VAL A 90 9.76 -1.70 -11.00
CA VAL A 90 8.66 -2.36 -11.71
C VAL A 90 7.43 -1.47 -11.68
N SER A 91 6.97 -1.02 -12.84
CA SER A 91 5.74 -0.24 -12.95
C SER A 91 4.53 -1.16 -12.76
N ARG A 92 3.60 -0.74 -11.91
CA ARG A 92 2.45 -1.56 -11.55
C ARG A 92 1.20 -0.72 -11.36
N THR A 93 0.08 -1.43 -11.46
CA THR A 93 -1.26 -0.91 -11.21
C THR A 93 -1.95 -1.84 -10.24
N LEU A 94 -2.62 -1.32 -9.25
CA LEU A 94 -3.41 -2.10 -8.31
C LEU A 94 -4.88 -2.06 -8.74
N LYS A 95 -5.51 -3.23 -8.88
CA LYS A 95 -6.90 -3.36 -9.34
C LYS A 95 -7.78 -3.97 -8.28
N SER A 96 -9.02 -3.52 -8.22
CA SER A 96 -10.06 -4.12 -7.40
C SER A 96 -11.09 -4.84 -8.26
N GLY A 97 -11.73 -5.85 -7.67
CA GLY A 97 -12.87 -6.54 -8.26
C GLY A 97 -14.20 -5.85 -7.97
N PRO A 98 -15.32 -6.52 -8.24
CA PRO A 98 -16.66 -5.90 -8.21
C PRO A 98 -17.11 -5.43 -6.82
N GLU A 99 -16.47 -5.89 -5.76
CA GLU A 99 -16.83 -5.51 -4.39
C GLU A 99 -15.89 -4.45 -3.80
N GLY A 100 -14.95 -3.96 -4.58
CA GLY A 100 -13.87 -3.14 -4.06
C GLY A 100 -12.89 -3.98 -3.25
N ARG A 101 -11.96 -3.32 -2.58
CA ARG A 101 -11.01 -4.06 -1.75
C ARG A 101 -10.27 -3.17 -0.79
N ARG A 102 -9.69 -3.78 0.22
CA ARG A 102 -8.80 -3.14 1.17
C ARG A 102 -7.46 -3.87 1.13
N VAL A 103 -6.38 -3.12 0.94
CA VAL A 103 -5.02 -3.67 0.80
C VAL A 103 -4.08 -2.94 1.74
N LEU A 104 -3.28 -3.69 2.49
CA LEU A 104 -2.18 -3.13 3.26
C LEU A 104 -0.93 -3.15 2.38
N ILE A 105 -0.27 -2.00 2.25
CA ILE A 105 0.96 -1.86 1.49
C ILE A 105 2.06 -1.47 2.46
N ILE A 106 3.12 -2.28 2.51
CA ILE A 106 4.27 -2.08 3.38
C ILE A 106 5.48 -1.80 2.49
N GLY A 107 6.25 -0.78 2.80
CA GLY A 107 7.39 -0.42 1.98
C GLY A 107 8.59 0.03 2.78
N GLY A 108 9.76 -0.17 2.19
CA GLY A 108 11.03 0.27 2.76
C GLY A 108 12.15 0.14 1.75
N VAL A 109 13.27 0.80 2.02
CA VAL A 109 14.45 0.77 1.16
C VAL A 109 15.44 -0.19 1.79
N PRO A 110 15.88 -1.23 1.04
CA PRO A 110 16.83 -2.19 1.59
C PRO A 110 18.09 -1.54 2.14
N GLY A 111 18.44 -1.89 3.37
CA GLY A 111 19.67 -1.43 4.02
C GLY A 111 19.68 0.03 4.47
N GLU A 112 18.56 0.73 4.39
CA GLU A 112 18.48 2.14 4.75
C GLU A 112 17.40 2.40 5.80
N ALA A 113 17.58 3.46 6.58
CA ALA A 113 16.54 3.93 7.47
C ALA A 113 15.36 4.46 6.65
N TYR A 114 14.15 4.17 7.07
CA TYR A 114 12.95 4.62 6.35
C TYR A 114 12.83 6.14 6.40
N GLN A 115 12.59 6.73 5.22
CA GLN A 115 12.32 8.16 5.07
C GLN A 115 10.90 8.32 4.52
N PRO A 116 9.95 8.79 5.34
CA PRO A 116 8.57 8.94 4.86
C PRO A 116 8.49 10.03 3.79
N PRO A 117 7.67 9.84 2.75
CA PRO A 117 7.41 10.91 1.80
C PRO A 117 6.62 12.03 2.47
N ASP A 118 6.74 13.24 1.94
CA ASP A 118 6.11 14.43 2.53
C ASP A 118 4.60 14.27 2.72
N TRP A 119 3.92 13.64 1.76
CA TRP A 119 2.48 13.46 1.81
C TRP A 119 2.03 12.56 2.97
N SER A 120 2.86 11.62 3.42
CA SER A 120 2.50 10.69 4.49
C SER A 120 2.84 11.21 5.88
N SER A 121 3.59 12.29 5.99
CA SER A 121 3.90 12.89 7.28
C SER A 121 2.88 13.95 7.70
N GLY A 122 2.02 14.37 6.79
CA GLY A 122 1.02 15.40 7.07
C GLY A 122 -0.06 15.00 8.07
N GLY A 123 -0.19 13.71 8.37
CA GLY A 123 -1.12 13.21 9.36
C GLY A 123 -0.57 13.16 10.78
N GLU A 124 0.64 13.56 10.97
CA GLU A 124 1.34 13.50 12.25
C GLU A 124 1.12 14.74 13.10
#